data_84e993bf32e1b2ee1d8e36be36f38e6d
#
_entry.id   84e993bf32e1b2ee1d8e36be36f38e6d
#
_cell.length_a   1.000
_cell.length_b   1.000
_cell.length_c   1.000
_cell.angle_alpha   90.00
_cell.angle_beta   90.00
_cell.angle_gamma   90.00
#
_symmetry.space_group_name_H-M   'P 1'
#
loop_
_entity.id
_entity.type
_entity.pdbx_description
1 polymer ?
#
loop_
_entity_poly.entity_id
_entity_poly.type
_entity_poly.pdbx_seq_one_letter_code
_entity_poly.pdbx_strand_id
1 'polypeptide(L)'
;MKADAEPIFTFEFPNQSKGIYTNTTHIRMQETEATPEFLKRLLCLELDKNGNATGDLEAYKSDSAFLHHFYGLYVEAAVAEPEGEGAIYAMTPALSGIQVYGRSRNAGADASIMADTINMTYFFNDTYAMGYGNVSAQRVEYDFSTTELAELDIDENMASRKEVAMGYVDGCGGVVTELTFTDEFLYTLRDINSDKDEYSSAAVNQAALRVYIEGADYDYTVMDPLVMADKMNVSIPRLGLYSNFKSQTPIADYLYVKEAEGQTLAYDGKLNRSRAFYEMNISSYIQYLINELLDMEPKADGTLDFDSMTMPRTIYVAPDAYDLFTFKRTKLQGADATINPASLELELTYTLVK
;
A
#
# COMPACT_ATOMS: atom_id res chain seq x y z
N MET A 1 16.47 15.78 -4.25
CA MET A 1 17.44 16.00 -3.13
C MET A 1 18.58 15.02 -3.36
N LYS A 2 19.84 15.42 -3.28
CA LYS A 2 20.98 14.51 -3.37
C LYS A 2 21.39 14.17 -1.95
N ALA A 3 21.48 12.88 -1.61
CA ALA A 3 22.05 12.47 -0.35
C ALA A 3 23.57 12.75 -0.33
N ASP A 4 24.11 13.00 0.85
CA ASP A 4 25.57 13.10 1.04
C ASP A 4 26.22 11.74 0.73
N ALA A 5 27.45 11.76 0.24
CA ALA A 5 28.14 10.55 -0.22
C ALA A 5 28.53 9.60 0.94
N GLU A 6 28.70 10.14 2.14
CA GLU A 6 29.12 9.39 3.33
C GLU A 6 27.94 9.23 4.29
N PRO A 7 27.68 8.04 4.83
CA PRO A 7 26.64 7.84 5.81
C PRO A 7 26.99 8.58 7.11
N ILE A 8 26.02 9.27 7.67
CA ILE A 8 26.17 9.98 8.95
C ILE A 8 26.21 9.00 10.12
N PHE A 9 25.39 7.95 10.02
CA PHE A 9 25.34 6.84 10.98
C PHE A 9 25.11 5.54 10.22
N THR A 10 25.57 4.47 10.82
CA THR A 10 25.19 3.11 10.43
C THR A 10 24.51 2.41 11.59
N PHE A 11 23.62 1.48 11.31
CA PHE A 11 22.99 0.64 12.32
C PHE A 11 22.57 -0.69 11.71
N GLU A 12 22.61 -1.73 12.52
CA GLU A 12 22.07 -3.02 12.16
C GLU A 12 20.69 -3.15 12.77
N PHE A 13 19.71 -3.50 11.93
CA PHE A 13 18.40 -3.83 12.43
C PHE A 13 18.47 -5.21 13.09
N PRO A 14 18.00 -5.36 14.34
CA PRO A 14 18.06 -6.65 15.01
C PRO A 14 17.24 -7.69 14.24
N ASN A 15 17.89 -8.77 13.81
CA ASN A 15 17.21 -9.89 13.17
C ASN A 15 16.29 -10.57 14.19
N GLN A 16 15.02 -10.21 14.18
CA GLN A 16 14.00 -10.83 15.02
C GLN A 16 13.13 -11.78 14.20
N SER A 17 13.74 -12.81 13.66
CA SER A 17 13.06 -13.81 12.82
C SER A 17 11.90 -14.54 13.52
N LYS A 18 11.68 -14.34 14.82
CA LYS A 18 10.68 -15.06 15.64
C LYS A 18 9.99 -14.21 16.71
N GLY A 19 10.05 -12.90 16.70
CA GLY A 19 9.53 -12.06 17.77
C GLY A 19 8.32 -11.22 17.38
N ILE A 20 7.40 -11.06 18.33
CA ILE A 20 6.40 -10.01 18.32
C ILE A 20 7.16 -8.69 18.52
N TYR A 21 7.09 -7.79 17.55
CA TYR A 21 7.70 -6.47 17.67
C TYR A 21 6.98 -5.68 18.76
N THR A 22 7.73 -5.23 19.76
CA THR A 22 7.23 -4.21 20.68
C THR A 22 7.26 -2.85 19.99
N ASN A 23 6.26 -2.02 20.24
CA ASN A 23 6.05 -0.73 19.55
C ASN A 23 7.19 0.29 19.74
N THR A 24 8.20 0.01 20.54
CA THR A 24 9.31 0.91 20.80
C THR A 24 10.64 0.16 20.72
N THR A 25 11.34 0.37 19.63
CA THR A 25 12.69 -0.18 19.46
C THR A 25 13.68 0.99 19.52
N HIS A 26 14.62 0.94 20.47
CA HIS A 26 15.75 1.86 20.49
C HIS A 26 16.92 1.20 19.78
N ILE A 27 17.35 1.78 18.67
CA ILE A 27 18.49 1.33 17.90
C ILE A 27 19.64 2.27 18.19
N ARG A 28 20.76 1.71 18.67
CA ARG A 28 21.98 2.48 18.84
C ARG A 28 22.65 2.66 17.50
N MET A 29 22.75 3.90 17.06
CA MET A 29 23.49 4.26 15.85
C MET A 29 24.98 4.18 16.09
N GLN A 30 25.72 3.63 15.14
CA GLN A 30 27.18 3.62 15.13
C GLN A 30 27.67 4.89 14.45
N GLU A 31 28.56 5.59 15.10
CA GLU A 31 29.17 6.82 14.59
C GLU A 31 30.07 6.53 13.38
N THR A 32 30.10 7.46 12.46
CA THR A 32 31.02 7.50 11.32
C THR A 32 31.89 8.74 11.38
N GLU A 33 32.78 8.91 10.42
CA GLU A 33 33.60 10.14 10.33
C GLU A 33 32.75 11.41 10.08
N ALA A 34 31.55 11.26 9.48
CA ALA A 34 30.61 12.36 9.22
C ALA A 34 29.74 12.74 10.43
N THR A 35 29.64 11.89 11.45
CA THR A 35 28.76 12.10 12.62
C THR A 35 29.09 13.42 13.38
N PRO A 36 30.34 13.80 13.68
CA PRO A 36 30.61 15.01 14.42
C PRO A 36 30.15 16.28 13.70
N GLU A 37 30.31 16.32 12.38
CA GLU A 37 29.88 17.48 11.59
C GLU A 37 28.35 17.56 11.50
N PHE A 38 27.70 16.44 11.35
CA PHE A 38 26.24 16.35 11.42
C PHE A 38 25.70 16.87 12.76
N LEU A 39 26.27 16.43 13.87
CA LEU A 39 25.84 16.87 15.20
C LEU A 39 26.08 18.37 15.42
N LYS A 40 27.19 18.91 14.96
CA LYS A 40 27.43 20.35 14.99
C LYS A 40 26.37 21.12 14.23
N ARG A 41 26.04 20.66 13.04
CA ARG A 41 25.02 21.26 12.20
C ARG A 41 23.62 21.14 12.83
N LEU A 42 23.24 19.95 13.29
CA LEU A 42 21.93 19.71 13.92
C LEU A 42 21.74 20.56 15.17
N LEU A 43 22.76 20.66 16.02
CA LEU A 43 22.72 21.39 17.28
C LEU A 43 23.09 22.87 17.14
N CYS A 44 23.39 23.35 15.93
CA CYS A 44 23.96 24.69 15.68
C CYS A 44 25.18 24.99 16.57
N LEU A 45 26.00 23.98 16.83
CA LEU A 45 27.17 24.07 17.71
C LEU A 45 28.41 24.33 16.86
N GLU A 46 28.83 25.59 16.83
CA GLU A 46 30.23 25.92 16.50
C GLU A 46 31.00 26.07 17.81
N LEU A 47 32.20 25.56 17.84
CA LEU A 47 33.08 25.71 18.99
C LEU A 47 34.23 26.65 18.63
N ASP A 48 34.52 27.62 19.50
CA ASP A 48 35.73 28.42 19.37
C ASP A 48 36.97 27.57 19.70
N LYS A 49 38.15 28.15 19.48
CA LYS A 49 39.43 27.50 19.80
C LYS A 49 39.63 27.11 21.26
N ASN A 50 38.77 27.60 22.16
CA ASN A 50 38.77 27.29 23.58
C ASN A 50 37.66 26.26 23.93
N GLY A 51 36.90 25.78 22.95
CA GLY A 51 35.82 24.83 23.14
C GLY A 51 34.51 25.45 23.65
N ASN A 52 34.35 26.78 23.55
CA ASN A 52 33.07 27.41 23.89
C ASN A 52 32.14 27.39 22.68
N ALA A 53 30.84 27.14 22.92
CA ALA A 53 29.85 27.19 21.87
C ALA A 53 29.65 28.62 21.35
N THR A 54 29.84 28.80 20.05
CA THR A 54 29.64 30.07 19.33
C THR A 54 28.56 29.96 18.25
N GLY A 55 27.87 28.85 18.20
CA GLY A 55 26.89 28.56 17.14
C GLY A 55 25.77 29.56 17.08
N ASP A 56 25.35 29.85 15.86
CA ASP A 56 24.22 30.73 15.60
C ASP A 56 22.90 29.94 15.72
N LEU A 57 22.08 30.30 16.70
CA LEU A 57 20.76 29.70 16.91
C LEU A 57 19.66 30.25 15.97
N GLU A 58 20.03 31.06 14.95
CA GLU A 58 19.09 31.62 13.97
C GLU A 58 18.28 30.52 13.29
N ALA A 59 18.86 29.35 13.04
CA ALA A 59 18.17 28.21 12.46
C ALA A 59 16.98 27.71 13.29
N TYR A 60 16.99 27.95 14.61
CA TYR A 60 15.93 27.53 15.50
C TYR A 60 14.87 28.61 15.76
N LYS A 61 14.96 29.76 15.09
CA LYS A 61 13.99 30.86 15.28
C LYS A 61 12.65 30.61 14.60
N SER A 62 12.62 29.77 13.55
CA SER A 62 11.41 29.41 12.85
C SER A 62 11.58 28.09 12.08
N ASP A 63 10.47 27.41 11.79
CA ASP A 63 10.47 26.18 11.01
C ASP A 63 11.10 26.40 9.63
N SER A 64 10.80 27.51 8.98
CA SER A 64 11.40 27.85 7.68
C SER A 64 12.92 28.01 7.76
N ALA A 65 13.43 28.65 8.81
CA ALA A 65 14.88 28.79 9.00
C ALA A 65 15.53 27.42 9.24
N PHE A 66 14.91 26.57 10.07
CA PHE A 66 15.41 25.23 10.34
C PHE A 66 15.41 24.36 9.08
N LEU A 67 14.36 24.37 8.29
CA LEU A 67 14.28 23.61 7.03
C LEU A 67 15.32 24.04 5.99
N HIS A 68 15.73 25.31 5.99
CA HIS A 68 16.82 25.80 5.15
C HIS A 68 18.21 25.41 5.69
N HIS A 69 18.33 25.22 6.98
CA HIS A 69 19.55 24.79 7.64
C HIS A 69 19.72 23.27 7.59
N PHE A 70 18.61 22.54 7.78
CA PHE A 70 18.57 21.08 7.84
C PHE A 70 17.47 20.53 6.93
N TYR A 71 17.87 20.01 5.77
CA TYR A 71 16.95 19.59 4.72
C TYR A 71 16.22 18.26 5.00
N GLY A 72 16.67 17.47 5.97
CA GLY A 72 16.09 16.19 6.33
C GLY A 72 17.11 15.05 6.39
N LEU A 73 16.60 13.84 6.57
CA LEU A 73 17.38 12.63 6.65
C LEU A 73 16.98 11.68 5.52
N TYR A 74 17.96 11.01 4.95
CA TYR A 74 17.79 9.91 4.03
C TYR A 74 18.21 8.61 4.72
N VAL A 75 17.33 7.63 4.73
CA VAL A 75 17.60 6.29 5.30
C VAL A 75 17.58 5.29 4.16
N GLU A 76 18.67 4.58 4.01
CA GLU A 76 18.85 3.54 2.99
C GLU A 76 19.10 2.20 3.66
N ALA A 77 18.44 1.17 3.16
CA ALA A 77 18.71 -0.20 3.57
C ALA A 77 19.83 -0.79 2.70
N ALA A 78 20.89 -1.27 3.34
CA ALA A 78 21.94 -2.02 2.69
C ALA A 78 21.90 -3.48 3.12
N VAL A 79 22.16 -4.39 2.21
CA VAL A 79 22.29 -5.82 2.53
C VAL A 79 23.63 -6.02 3.24
N ALA A 80 23.57 -6.42 4.51
CA ALA A 80 24.80 -6.60 5.32
C ALA A 80 25.58 -7.85 4.91
N GLU A 81 24.87 -8.91 4.53
CA GLU A 81 25.47 -10.20 4.13
C GLU A 81 24.77 -10.70 2.87
N PRO A 82 25.52 -11.08 1.80
CA PRO A 82 24.92 -11.49 0.53
C PRO A 82 24.20 -12.85 0.58
N GLU A 83 24.38 -13.63 1.62
CA GLU A 83 23.81 -14.98 1.78
C GLU A 83 22.81 -15.08 2.96
N GLY A 84 22.44 -13.97 3.58
CA GLY A 84 21.52 -13.95 4.72
C GLY A 84 20.04 -13.96 4.32
N GLU A 85 19.19 -14.39 5.24
CA GLU A 85 17.74 -14.18 5.12
C GLU A 85 17.45 -12.68 5.24
N GLY A 86 16.90 -12.08 4.19
CA GLY A 86 16.49 -10.69 4.18
C GLY A 86 15.21 -10.48 5.00
N ALA A 87 15.04 -9.29 5.57
CA ALA A 87 13.79 -8.90 6.21
C ALA A 87 13.40 -7.49 5.76
N ILE A 88 12.09 -7.27 5.62
CA ILE A 88 11.52 -5.95 5.32
C ILE A 88 10.87 -5.42 6.59
N TYR A 89 11.27 -4.23 7.00
CA TYR A 89 10.74 -3.58 8.18
C TYR A 89 9.92 -2.35 7.80
N ALA A 90 8.71 -2.26 8.34
CA ALA A 90 7.90 -1.05 8.27
C ALA A 90 8.26 -0.14 9.45
N MET A 91 8.64 1.10 9.14
CA MET A 91 8.87 2.14 10.14
C MET A 91 7.70 3.13 10.09
N THR A 92 7.23 3.55 11.27
CA THR A 92 6.20 4.58 11.37
C THR A 92 6.89 5.92 11.64
N PRO A 93 7.06 6.80 10.64
CA PRO A 93 7.75 8.09 10.84
C PRO A 93 7.12 8.95 11.92
N ALA A 94 5.79 8.94 12.02
CA ALA A 94 5.04 9.73 13.00
C ALA A 94 5.39 9.43 14.47
N LEU A 95 5.94 8.23 14.75
CA LEU A 95 6.34 7.80 16.08
C LEU A 95 7.85 7.61 16.21
N SER A 96 8.60 7.99 15.18
CA SER A 96 10.05 7.81 15.11
C SER A 96 10.78 9.14 15.24
N GLY A 97 12.00 9.08 15.71
CA GLY A 97 12.86 10.26 15.87
C GLY A 97 14.29 9.90 16.21
N ILE A 98 15.15 10.89 16.18
CA ILE A 98 16.53 10.79 16.68
C ILE A 98 16.57 11.35 18.09
N GLN A 99 17.07 10.56 19.01
CA GLN A 99 17.34 11.01 20.38
C GLN A 99 18.82 11.29 20.54
N VAL A 100 19.15 12.54 20.87
CA VAL A 100 20.51 13.00 21.11
C VAL A 100 20.71 13.17 22.60
N TYR A 101 21.75 12.52 23.12
CA TYR A 101 22.15 12.65 24.52
C TYR A 101 23.39 13.55 24.62
N GLY A 102 23.34 14.46 25.56
CA GLY A 102 24.44 15.37 25.82
C GLY A 102 24.65 15.61 27.33
N ARG A 103 25.72 16.31 27.66
CA ARG A 103 25.96 16.81 29.01
C ARG A 103 26.06 18.32 28.95
N SER A 104 25.33 19.02 29.81
CA SER A 104 25.44 20.47 29.92
C SER A 104 26.58 20.85 30.85
N ARG A 105 27.23 21.98 30.57
CA ARG A 105 28.13 22.64 31.52
C ARG A 105 27.30 23.63 32.32
N ASN A 106 27.47 23.65 33.65
CA ASN A 106 26.87 24.70 34.47
C ASN A 106 27.56 26.04 34.20
N ALA A 107 26.80 27.00 33.71
CA ALA A 107 27.31 28.37 33.56
C ALA A 107 27.57 28.97 34.95
N GLY A 108 28.84 29.21 35.30
CA GLY A 108 29.25 29.80 36.58
C GLY A 108 29.78 28.85 37.64
N ALA A 109 29.76 27.54 37.40
CA ALA A 109 30.44 26.55 38.23
C ALA A 109 31.77 26.15 37.61
N ASP A 110 32.63 25.49 38.40
CA ASP A 110 33.88 24.92 37.92
C ASP A 110 33.67 24.14 36.62
N ALA A 111 34.34 24.51 35.55
CA ALA A 111 34.17 23.94 34.20
C ALA A 111 34.45 22.44 34.12
N SER A 112 35.01 21.85 35.19
CA SER A 112 35.22 20.41 35.34
C SER A 112 33.95 19.66 35.80
N ILE A 113 32.95 20.35 36.32
CA ILE A 113 31.71 19.75 36.82
C ILE A 113 30.69 19.73 35.68
N MET A 114 30.52 18.59 35.04
CA MET A 114 29.44 18.33 34.11
C MET A 114 28.13 18.22 34.90
N ALA A 115 27.20 19.14 34.68
CA ALA A 115 25.93 19.11 35.42
C ALA A 115 25.09 17.91 35.01
N ASP A 116 24.08 18.07 34.27
CA ASP A 116 23.10 17.01 34.00
C ASP A 116 23.23 16.41 32.61
N THR A 117 22.83 15.15 32.50
CA THR A 117 22.55 14.54 31.18
C THR A 117 21.27 15.15 30.64
N ILE A 118 21.38 15.79 29.50
CA ILE A 118 20.23 16.28 28.76
C ILE A 118 19.94 15.33 27.57
N ASN A 119 18.67 15.15 27.26
CA ASN A 119 18.28 14.50 26.03
C ASN A 119 17.38 15.42 25.22
N MET A 120 17.51 15.35 23.93
CA MET A 120 16.62 16.01 22.97
C MET A 120 16.16 15.00 21.95
N THR A 121 14.87 15.03 21.64
CA THR A 121 14.30 14.16 20.62
C THR A 121 13.85 14.99 19.44
N TYR A 122 14.38 14.67 18.26
CA TYR A 122 13.95 15.22 16.99
C TYR A 122 12.99 14.23 16.34
N PHE A 123 11.71 14.52 16.36
CA PHE A 123 10.68 13.68 15.77
C PHE A 123 10.66 13.82 14.24
N PHE A 124 10.49 12.71 13.52
CA PHE A 124 10.45 12.72 12.07
C PHE A 124 9.13 13.25 11.53
N ASN A 125 8.05 13.09 12.28
CA ASN A 125 6.76 13.64 11.91
C ASN A 125 6.03 14.09 13.18
N ASP A 126 5.58 15.33 13.18
CA ASP A 126 4.70 15.85 14.22
C ASP A 126 3.28 15.97 13.66
N THR A 127 2.44 15.03 14.04
CA THR A 127 1.01 15.04 13.70
C THR A 127 0.24 16.10 14.46
N TYR A 128 0.83 16.70 15.49
CA TYR A 128 0.20 17.69 16.34
C TYR A 128 0.51 19.14 15.95
N ALA A 129 1.57 19.36 15.16
CA ALA A 129 1.89 20.69 14.65
C ALA A 129 0.92 21.06 13.53
N MET A 130 -0.01 21.92 13.82
CA MET A 130 -1.04 22.45 12.94
C MET A 130 -0.50 22.83 11.54
N GLY A 131 -0.55 21.93 10.59
CA GLY A 131 -0.37 22.20 9.18
C GLY A 131 1.07 22.17 8.63
N TYR A 132 2.08 21.92 9.43
CA TYR A 132 3.49 21.89 9.00
C TYR A 132 4.20 20.59 9.40
N GLY A 133 3.57 19.44 9.12
CA GLY A 133 4.20 18.15 9.33
C GLY A 133 5.44 17.97 8.46
N ASN A 134 6.40 17.19 8.93
CA ASN A 134 7.53 16.77 8.11
C ASN A 134 7.03 15.95 6.92
N VAL A 135 7.60 16.19 5.75
CA VAL A 135 7.31 15.42 4.55
C VAL A 135 8.13 14.13 4.61
N SER A 136 7.45 13.00 4.58
CA SER A 136 8.09 11.71 4.36
C SER A 136 7.80 11.22 2.95
N ALA A 137 8.81 10.71 2.26
CA ALA A 137 8.67 10.10 0.96
C ALA A 137 9.41 8.76 0.98
N GLN A 138 8.79 7.75 0.39
CA GLN A 138 9.39 6.44 0.20
C GLN A 138 9.67 6.25 -1.28
N ARG A 139 10.82 5.63 -1.58
CA ARG A 139 11.14 5.16 -2.91
C ARG A 139 11.27 3.66 -2.86
N VAL A 140 10.45 2.98 -3.64
CA VAL A 140 10.49 1.53 -3.83
C VAL A 140 10.87 1.27 -5.27
N GLU A 141 11.85 0.43 -5.50
CA GLU A 141 12.25 -0.04 -6.82
C GLU A 141 11.82 -1.49 -6.96
N TYR A 142 11.16 -1.81 -8.05
CA TYR A 142 10.72 -3.16 -8.37
C TYR A 142 11.59 -3.71 -9.49
N ASP A 143 12.13 -4.89 -9.28
CA ASP A 143 12.82 -5.66 -10.31
C ASP A 143 11.99 -6.89 -10.69
N PHE A 144 11.37 -6.83 -11.87
CA PHE A 144 10.57 -7.91 -12.40
C PHE A 144 11.34 -8.80 -13.39
N SER A 145 12.63 -8.53 -13.65
CA SER A 145 13.43 -9.15 -14.70
C SER A 145 13.47 -10.69 -14.66
N THR A 146 13.27 -11.28 -13.49
CA THR A 146 13.27 -12.74 -13.28
C THR A 146 11.87 -13.34 -13.16
N THR A 147 10.82 -12.56 -13.40
CA THR A 147 9.42 -12.97 -13.24
C THR A 147 8.69 -12.97 -14.58
N GLU A 148 7.47 -13.49 -14.61
CA GLU A 148 6.58 -13.37 -15.77
C GLU A 148 6.19 -11.92 -16.11
N LEU A 149 6.50 -10.98 -15.23
CA LEU A 149 6.28 -9.54 -15.40
C LEU A 149 7.50 -8.79 -15.98
N ALA A 150 8.51 -9.49 -16.47
CA ALA A 150 9.81 -8.92 -16.88
C ALA A 150 9.73 -7.78 -17.92
N GLU A 151 8.65 -7.71 -18.69
CA GLU A 151 8.46 -6.67 -19.71
C GLU A 151 7.55 -5.51 -19.23
N LEU A 152 7.14 -5.55 -17.97
CA LEU A 152 6.28 -4.53 -17.40
C LEU A 152 7.13 -3.37 -16.88
N ASP A 153 6.93 -2.19 -17.47
CA ASP A 153 7.53 -0.95 -16.98
C ASP A 153 6.61 -0.28 -15.95
N ILE A 154 7.19 0.10 -14.83
CA ILE A 154 6.49 0.93 -13.85
C ILE A 154 6.63 2.37 -14.26
N ASP A 155 5.54 2.98 -14.69
CA ASP A 155 5.49 4.38 -15.09
C ASP A 155 4.38 5.16 -14.38
N GLU A 156 4.56 6.48 -14.27
CA GLU A 156 3.60 7.38 -13.63
C GLU A 156 2.23 7.42 -14.32
N ASN A 157 2.16 6.98 -15.56
CA ASN A 157 0.93 7.00 -16.36
C ASN A 157 0.15 5.71 -16.26
N MET A 158 0.73 4.66 -15.65
CA MET A 158 0.14 3.32 -15.58
C MET A 158 -0.24 2.79 -16.99
N ALA A 159 0.58 3.12 -17.99
CA ALA A 159 0.31 2.75 -19.38
C ALA A 159 0.79 1.34 -19.72
N SER A 160 1.79 0.85 -18.97
CA SER A 160 2.35 -0.47 -19.19
C SER A 160 1.39 -1.54 -18.70
N ARG A 161 1.02 -2.47 -19.57
CA ARG A 161 0.14 -3.60 -19.30
C ARG A 161 0.72 -4.87 -19.85
N LYS A 162 0.52 -5.95 -19.11
CA LYS A 162 0.90 -7.29 -19.56
C LYS A 162 -0.23 -8.27 -19.23
N GLU A 163 -0.69 -8.98 -20.23
CA GLU A 163 -1.61 -10.09 -20.03
C GLU A 163 -0.85 -11.30 -19.50
N VAL A 164 -1.30 -11.82 -18.39
CA VAL A 164 -0.70 -12.96 -17.70
C VAL A 164 -1.79 -13.92 -17.21
N ALA A 165 -1.42 -15.19 -17.05
CA ALA A 165 -2.36 -16.21 -16.58
C ALA A 165 -2.79 -16.02 -15.11
N MET A 166 -1.97 -15.33 -14.32
CA MET A 166 -2.18 -15.08 -12.89
C MET A 166 -2.27 -13.58 -12.64
N GLY A 167 -3.10 -13.17 -11.69
CA GLY A 167 -3.13 -11.79 -11.22
C GLY A 167 -2.04 -11.49 -10.21
N TYR A 168 -1.60 -10.24 -10.15
CA TYR A 168 -0.62 -9.75 -9.20
C TYR A 168 -1.11 -8.46 -8.56
N VAL A 169 -0.97 -8.38 -7.24
CA VAL A 169 -1.27 -7.17 -6.48
C VAL A 169 -0.14 -6.91 -5.49
N ASP A 170 0.56 -5.82 -5.67
CA ASP A 170 1.65 -5.38 -4.80
C ASP A 170 1.26 -4.07 -4.09
N GLY A 171 1.70 -3.90 -2.86
CA GLY A 171 1.65 -2.61 -2.17
C GLY A 171 2.74 -1.65 -2.66
N CYS A 172 2.89 -0.52 -1.99
CA CYS A 172 3.94 0.49 -2.24
C CYS A 172 4.02 1.00 -3.69
N GLY A 173 2.91 0.97 -4.45
CA GLY A 173 2.89 1.45 -5.83
C GLY A 173 3.43 0.45 -6.86
N GLY A 174 3.44 -0.85 -6.52
CA GLY A 174 3.77 -1.94 -7.45
C GLY A 174 2.67 -2.21 -8.47
N VAL A 175 2.46 -3.47 -8.79
CA VAL A 175 1.46 -3.85 -9.80
C VAL A 175 0.06 -4.02 -9.19
N VAL A 176 -0.95 -3.82 -10.02
CA VAL A 176 -2.37 -4.10 -9.72
C VAL A 176 -2.94 -5.00 -10.81
N THR A 177 -3.96 -5.78 -10.45
CA THR A 177 -4.63 -6.65 -11.41
C THR A 177 -5.80 -5.92 -12.05
N GLU A 178 -5.83 -5.90 -13.38
CA GLU A 178 -6.94 -5.39 -14.16
C GLU A 178 -7.91 -6.53 -14.50
N LEU A 179 -9.19 -6.35 -14.20
CA LEU A 179 -10.27 -7.25 -14.54
C LEU A 179 -11.21 -6.57 -15.53
N THR A 180 -11.36 -7.15 -16.71
CA THR A 180 -12.26 -6.65 -17.74
C THR A 180 -13.39 -7.62 -17.96
N PHE A 181 -14.62 -7.16 -17.84
CA PHE A 181 -15.80 -7.94 -18.20
C PHE A 181 -15.87 -8.08 -19.72
N THR A 182 -15.95 -9.34 -20.17
CA THR A 182 -16.00 -9.66 -21.61
C THR A 182 -17.33 -9.26 -22.23
N ASP A 183 -17.33 -9.07 -23.53
CA ASP A 183 -18.56 -8.77 -24.28
C ASP A 183 -19.61 -9.87 -24.07
N GLU A 184 -19.21 -11.14 -24.05
CA GLU A 184 -20.10 -12.27 -23.79
C GLU A 184 -20.77 -12.19 -22.43
N PHE A 185 -19.99 -11.81 -21.40
CA PHE A 185 -20.53 -11.61 -20.06
C PHE A 185 -21.53 -10.44 -20.02
N LEU A 186 -21.21 -9.32 -20.69
CA LEU A 186 -22.10 -8.16 -20.75
C LEU A 186 -23.41 -8.49 -21.48
N TYR A 187 -23.36 -9.27 -22.57
CA TYR A 187 -24.58 -9.79 -23.19
C TYR A 187 -25.37 -10.69 -22.25
N THR A 188 -24.70 -11.55 -21.48
CA THR A 188 -25.35 -12.40 -20.47
C THR A 188 -26.08 -11.56 -19.41
N LEU A 189 -25.43 -10.50 -18.91
CA LEU A 189 -26.06 -9.57 -17.97
C LEU A 189 -27.27 -8.85 -18.54
N ARG A 190 -27.20 -8.44 -19.82
CA ARG A 190 -28.34 -7.82 -20.51
C ARG A 190 -29.52 -8.77 -20.67
N ASP A 191 -29.20 -10.03 -20.98
CA ASP A 191 -30.23 -11.05 -21.27
C ASP A 191 -30.86 -11.65 -20.00
N ILE A 192 -30.38 -11.27 -18.79
CA ILE A 192 -31.01 -11.65 -17.52
C ILE A 192 -32.50 -11.31 -17.51
N ASN A 193 -32.91 -10.21 -18.16
CA ASN A 193 -34.29 -9.79 -18.34
C ASN A 193 -34.75 -10.02 -19.80
N SER A 194 -34.52 -11.19 -20.33
CA SER A 194 -34.87 -11.53 -21.73
C SER A 194 -36.36 -11.55 -22.00
N ASP A 195 -37.18 -11.84 -20.98
CA ASP A 195 -38.64 -11.83 -21.08
C ASP A 195 -39.22 -10.48 -20.67
N LYS A 196 -39.03 -9.48 -21.56
CA LYS A 196 -39.51 -8.10 -21.36
C LYS A 196 -41.02 -7.95 -21.32
N ASP A 197 -41.76 -8.94 -21.80
CA ASP A 197 -43.23 -8.94 -21.77
C ASP A 197 -43.75 -9.28 -20.36
N GLU A 198 -43.00 -10.07 -19.60
CA GLU A 198 -43.39 -10.46 -18.26
C GLU A 198 -42.72 -9.61 -17.15
N TYR A 199 -41.44 -9.17 -17.34
CA TYR A 199 -40.66 -8.47 -16.31
C TYR A 199 -40.15 -7.13 -16.84
N SER A 200 -40.23 -6.11 -15.99
CA SER A 200 -39.78 -4.75 -16.34
C SER A 200 -38.29 -4.50 -16.03
N SER A 201 -37.75 -5.20 -15.03
CA SER A 201 -36.35 -5.02 -14.60
C SER A 201 -35.83 -6.24 -13.84
N ALA A 202 -34.51 -6.27 -13.61
CA ALA A 202 -33.84 -7.22 -12.74
C ALA A 202 -33.22 -6.47 -11.57
N ALA A 203 -33.49 -6.86 -10.33
CA ALA A 203 -32.87 -6.32 -9.13
C ALA A 203 -31.80 -7.28 -8.62
N VAL A 204 -30.58 -6.80 -8.50
CA VAL A 204 -29.45 -7.55 -7.95
C VAL A 204 -29.57 -7.62 -6.43
N ASN A 205 -29.74 -8.81 -5.89
CA ASN A 205 -29.79 -9.03 -4.45
C ASN A 205 -28.39 -9.19 -3.88
N GLN A 206 -27.51 -9.88 -4.62
CA GLN A 206 -26.11 -10.08 -4.26
C GLN A 206 -25.28 -10.35 -5.52
N ALA A 207 -24.10 -9.73 -5.59
CA ALA A 207 -23.06 -10.08 -6.54
C ALA A 207 -21.74 -10.22 -5.76
N ALA A 208 -21.32 -11.47 -5.53
CA ALA A 208 -20.10 -11.77 -4.79
C ALA A 208 -18.98 -12.13 -5.77
N LEU A 209 -17.98 -11.25 -5.85
CA LEU A 209 -16.75 -11.49 -6.59
C LEU A 209 -15.74 -12.18 -5.67
N ARG A 210 -15.36 -13.41 -6.02
CA ARG A 210 -14.32 -14.16 -5.30
C ARG A 210 -13.07 -14.24 -6.13
N VAL A 211 -11.95 -13.88 -5.50
CA VAL A 211 -10.62 -13.90 -6.10
C VAL A 211 -9.73 -14.78 -5.24
N TYR A 212 -9.29 -15.90 -5.79
CA TYR A 212 -8.52 -16.90 -5.06
C TYR A 212 -7.03 -16.60 -5.09
N ILE A 213 -6.31 -16.97 -4.02
CA ILE A 213 -4.84 -16.95 -3.99
C ILE A 213 -4.29 -18.10 -4.83
N GLU A 214 -3.12 -17.92 -5.41
CA GLU A 214 -2.39 -18.97 -6.12
C GLU A 214 -2.30 -20.26 -5.30
N GLY A 215 -2.73 -21.37 -5.91
CA GLY A 215 -2.74 -22.69 -5.29
C GLY A 215 -3.94 -23.00 -4.39
N ALA A 216 -4.92 -22.09 -4.34
CA ALA A 216 -6.20 -22.40 -3.71
C ALA A 216 -6.98 -23.42 -4.53
N ASP A 217 -7.87 -24.16 -3.84
CA ASP A 217 -8.80 -25.11 -4.43
C ASP A 217 -10.21 -24.88 -3.87
N TYR A 218 -11.25 -25.19 -4.62
CA TYR A 218 -12.63 -25.17 -4.13
C TYR A 218 -12.82 -26.15 -2.96
N ASP A 219 -12.16 -27.31 -3.05
CA ASP A 219 -12.05 -28.24 -1.94
C ASP A 219 -10.84 -27.86 -1.06
N TYR A 220 -11.07 -26.99 -0.09
CA TYR A 220 -10.03 -26.53 0.83
C TYR A 220 -9.35 -27.66 1.62
N THR A 221 -9.90 -28.86 1.65
CA THR A 221 -9.32 -30.01 2.37
C THR A 221 -8.13 -30.62 1.65
N VAL A 222 -7.98 -30.37 0.34
CA VAL A 222 -6.84 -30.83 -0.48
C VAL A 222 -5.67 -29.86 -0.47
N MET A 223 -5.86 -28.63 0.03
CA MET A 223 -4.77 -27.65 0.15
C MET A 223 -3.79 -28.04 1.26
N ASP A 224 -2.48 -27.89 1.00
CA ASP A 224 -1.47 -28.03 2.05
C ASP A 224 -1.54 -26.82 3.00
N PRO A 225 -1.90 -27.03 4.29
CA PRO A 225 -2.09 -25.94 5.25
C PRO A 225 -0.82 -25.11 5.49
N LEU A 226 0.37 -25.72 5.41
CA LEU A 226 1.63 -25.02 5.66
C LEU A 226 2.00 -24.12 4.47
N VAL A 227 1.91 -24.67 3.26
CA VAL A 227 2.16 -23.90 2.03
C VAL A 227 1.19 -22.73 1.92
N MET A 228 -0.10 -22.95 2.19
CA MET A 228 -1.09 -21.90 2.13
C MET A 228 -0.91 -20.86 3.24
N ALA A 229 -0.49 -21.28 4.45
CA ALA A 229 -0.20 -20.34 5.53
C ALA A 229 0.93 -19.37 5.15
N ASP A 230 2.00 -19.86 4.54
CA ASP A 230 3.12 -19.04 4.09
C ASP A 230 2.70 -18.05 3.00
N LYS A 231 1.95 -18.50 1.99
CA LYS A 231 1.39 -17.63 0.95
C LYS A 231 0.48 -16.54 1.54
N MET A 232 -0.41 -16.90 2.46
CA MET A 232 -1.33 -15.96 3.09
C MET A 232 -0.63 -14.98 4.05
N ASN A 233 0.51 -15.35 4.63
CA ASN A 233 1.26 -14.45 5.50
C ASN A 233 1.89 -13.28 4.74
N VAL A 234 2.31 -13.52 3.50
CA VAL A 234 2.85 -12.47 2.63
C VAL A 234 1.77 -11.76 1.83
N SER A 235 0.54 -12.27 1.80
CA SER A 235 -0.58 -11.68 1.07
C SER A 235 -1.12 -10.42 1.74
N ILE A 236 -1.64 -9.52 0.93
CA ILE A 236 -2.30 -8.28 1.36
C ILE A 236 -3.53 -8.63 2.20
N PRO A 237 -3.73 -8.00 3.36
CA PRO A 237 -4.83 -8.38 4.26
C PRO A 237 -6.22 -8.10 3.68
N ARG A 238 -6.33 -7.02 2.88
CA ARG A 238 -7.58 -6.58 2.28
C ARG A 238 -7.35 -5.97 0.90
N LEU A 239 -8.24 -6.30 -0.04
CA LEU A 239 -8.25 -5.74 -1.39
C LEU A 239 -9.35 -4.68 -1.55
N GLY A 240 -9.04 -3.65 -2.31
CA GLY A 240 -9.95 -2.63 -2.79
C GLY A 240 -10.24 -2.79 -4.28
N LEU A 241 -11.40 -2.32 -4.73
CA LEU A 241 -11.78 -2.28 -6.13
C LEU A 241 -11.94 -0.84 -6.61
N TYR A 242 -11.29 -0.53 -7.71
CA TYR A 242 -11.25 0.82 -8.27
C TYR A 242 -11.73 0.79 -9.72
N SER A 243 -12.55 1.77 -10.08
CA SER A 243 -12.91 2.04 -11.49
C SER A 243 -11.80 2.78 -12.24
N ASN A 244 -10.97 3.52 -11.50
CA ASN A 244 -9.76 4.16 -11.99
C ASN A 244 -8.72 4.19 -10.87
N PHE A 245 -7.66 3.42 -11.02
CA PHE A 245 -6.63 3.33 -9.98
C PHE A 245 -5.71 4.55 -9.94
N LYS A 246 -5.42 5.18 -11.08
CA LYS A 246 -4.58 6.39 -11.14
C LYS A 246 -5.17 7.56 -10.34
N SER A 247 -6.49 7.77 -10.46
CA SER A 247 -7.22 8.77 -9.67
C SER A 247 -7.73 8.23 -8.33
N GLN A 248 -7.47 6.96 -8.03
CA GLN A 248 -7.97 6.25 -6.85
C GLN A 248 -9.50 6.37 -6.69
N THR A 249 -10.21 6.31 -7.82
CA THR A 249 -11.67 6.34 -7.84
C THR A 249 -12.21 4.95 -7.54
N PRO A 250 -12.78 4.70 -6.35
CA PRO A 250 -13.34 3.40 -6.00
C PRO A 250 -14.60 3.10 -6.80
N ILE A 251 -14.97 1.82 -6.91
CA ILE A 251 -16.33 1.45 -7.31
C ILE A 251 -17.34 1.80 -6.22
N ALA A 252 -18.62 1.91 -6.56
CA ALA A 252 -19.67 2.35 -5.62
C ALA A 252 -19.69 1.52 -4.32
N ASP A 253 -19.65 0.19 -4.45
CA ASP A 253 -19.70 -0.71 -3.29
C ASP A 253 -18.51 -0.54 -2.34
N TYR A 254 -17.32 -0.25 -2.88
CA TYR A 254 -16.13 0.00 -2.08
C TYR A 254 -16.11 1.42 -1.48
N LEU A 255 -16.68 2.40 -2.18
CA LEU A 255 -16.82 3.76 -1.66
C LEU A 255 -17.67 3.80 -0.37
N TYR A 256 -18.77 3.07 -0.35
CA TYR A 256 -19.64 3.00 0.85
C TYR A 256 -18.91 2.43 2.07
N VAL A 257 -17.98 1.49 1.89
CA VAL A 257 -17.15 0.98 2.98
C VAL A 257 -16.26 2.06 3.56
N LYS A 258 -15.68 2.90 2.71
CA LYS A 258 -14.76 3.97 3.12
C LYS A 258 -15.46 5.09 3.87
N GLU A 259 -16.71 5.38 3.55
CA GLU A 259 -17.48 6.47 4.16
C GLU A 259 -18.20 6.09 5.45
N ALA A 260 -18.47 4.82 5.66
CA ALA A 260 -19.24 4.34 6.80
C ALA A 260 -18.36 3.73 7.89
N GLU A 261 -17.53 4.56 8.52
CA GLU A 261 -16.76 4.14 9.70
C GLU A 261 -17.66 3.49 10.75
N GLY A 262 -17.37 2.22 11.06
CA GLY A 262 -18.05 1.46 12.11
C GLY A 262 -19.30 0.68 11.69
N GLN A 263 -19.68 0.67 10.42
CA GLN A 263 -20.75 -0.20 9.93
C GLN A 263 -20.18 -1.45 9.25
N THR A 264 -20.82 -2.60 9.48
CA THR A 264 -20.52 -3.84 8.75
C THR A 264 -21.14 -3.73 7.37
N LEU A 265 -20.36 -3.35 6.38
CA LEU A 265 -20.82 -3.28 5.01
C LEU A 265 -20.55 -4.59 4.28
N ALA A 266 -21.39 -4.86 3.29
CA ALA A 266 -21.38 -6.12 2.58
C ALA A 266 -20.12 -6.36 1.72
N TYR A 267 -19.35 -5.32 1.43
CA TYR A 267 -18.17 -5.42 0.55
C TYR A 267 -17.11 -6.40 1.06
N ASP A 268 -16.77 -6.37 2.31
CA ASP A 268 -15.68 -7.08 3.01
C ASP A 268 -14.29 -6.89 2.37
N GLY A 269 -13.95 -7.62 1.32
CA GLY A 269 -12.62 -7.57 0.65
C GLY A 269 -11.45 -8.15 1.45
N LYS A 270 -11.69 -8.71 2.64
CA LYS A 270 -10.66 -9.29 3.48
C LYS A 270 -10.27 -10.69 3.03
N LEU A 271 -9.02 -11.05 3.29
CA LEU A 271 -8.52 -12.39 3.06
C LEU A 271 -9.20 -13.40 3.98
N ASN A 272 -9.97 -14.32 3.41
CA ASN A 272 -10.47 -15.49 4.09
C ASN A 272 -9.36 -16.53 4.21
N ARG A 273 -8.69 -16.57 5.37
CA ARG A 273 -7.51 -17.42 5.59
C ARG A 273 -7.84 -18.92 5.66
N SER A 274 -9.08 -19.29 5.86
CA SER A 274 -9.50 -20.71 5.88
C SER A 274 -9.81 -21.26 4.50
N ARG A 275 -10.12 -20.39 3.54
CA ARG A 275 -10.51 -20.74 2.19
C ARG A 275 -9.60 -20.16 1.09
N ALA A 276 -8.61 -19.35 1.47
CA ALA A 276 -7.61 -18.74 0.61
C ALA A 276 -8.19 -17.91 -0.55
N PHE A 277 -9.21 -17.11 -0.27
CA PHE A 277 -9.80 -16.17 -1.23
C PHE A 277 -10.14 -14.82 -0.58
N TYR A 278 -10.36 -13.82 -1.41
CA TYR A 278 -11.00 -12.55 -1.07
C TYR A 278 -12.41 -12.56 -1.63
N GLU A 279 -13.39 -12.13 -0.84
CA GLU A 279 -14.75 -11.95 -1.30
C GLU A 279 -15.13 -10.48 -1.22
N MET A 280 -15.62 -9.95 -2.33
CA MET A 280 -16.02 -8.56 -2.47
C MET A 280 -17.44 -8.50 -3.02
N ASN A 281 -18.36 -7.90 -2.27
CA ASN A 281 -19.71 -7.66 -2.75
C ASN A 281 -19.69 -6.45 -3.70
N ILE A 282 -20.08 -6.67 -4.94
CA ILE A 282 -20.15 -5.66 -6.00
C ILE A 282 -21.55 -5.48 -6.56
N SER A 283 -22.57 -5.66 -5.71
CA SER A 283 -23.98 -5.66 -6.11
C SER A 283 -24.42 -4.36 -6.75
N SER A 284 -23.98 -3.21 -6.20
CA SER A 284 -24.34 -1.90 -6.76
C SER A 284 -23.68 -1.69 -8.12
N TYR A 285 -22.41 -2.08 -8.24
CA TYR A 285 -21.68 -1.97 -9.51
C TYR A 285 -22.35 -2.81 -10.62
N ILE A 286 -22.69 -4.08 -10.32
CA ILE A 286 -23.39 -4.96 -11.29
C ILE A 286 -24.80 -4.43 -11.60
N GLN A 287 -25.52 -3.88 -10.62
CA GLN A 287 -26.82 -3.27 -10.88
C GLN A 287 -26.72 -2.08 -11.83
N TYR A 288 -25.71 -1.23 -11.65
CA TYR A 288 -25.49 -0.10 -12.57
C TYR A 288 -25.13 -0.57 -13.98
N LEU A 289 -24.31 -1.62 -14.11
CA LEU A 289 -24.01 -2.22 -15.42
C LEU A 289 -25.29 -2.77 -16.10
N ILE A 290 -26.13 -3.51 -15.38
CA ILE A 290 -27.38 -4.04 -15.93
C ILE A 290 -28.28 -2.89 -16.39
N ASN A 291 -28.45 -1.85 -15.60
CA ASN A 291 -29.31 -0.73 -15.95
C ASN A 291 -28.82 -0.05 -17.24
N GLU A 292 -27.51 0.24 -17.33
CA GLU A 292 -26.93 0.86 -18.52
C GLU A 292 -27.07 -0.04 -19.76
N LEU A 293 -26.79 -1.34 -19.61
CA LEU A 293 -26.91 -2.31 -20.71
C LEU A 293 -28.34 -2.43 -21.24
N LEU A 294 -29.35 -2.30 -20.37
CA LEU A 294 -30.76 -2.32 -20.77
C LEU A 294 -31.15 -1.06 -21.55
N ASP A 295 -30.54 0.09 -21.25
CA ASP A 295 -30.77 1.38 -21.91
C ASP A 295 -30.02 1.50 -23.25
N MET A 296 -29.03 0.63 -23.50
CA MET A 296 -28.24 0.68 -24.74
C MET A 296 -29.06 0.24 -25.97
N GLU A 297 -29.05 1.07 -27.01
CA GLU A 297 -29.61 0.77 -28.30
C GLU A 297 -28.63 -0.06 -29.16
N PRO A 298 -29.07 -1.16 -29.78
CA PRO A 298 -28.23 -1.91 -30.69
C PRO A 298 -27.88 -1.09 -31.95
N LYS A 299 -26.63 -1.28 -32.44
CA LYS A 299 -26.20 -0.77 -33.75
C LYS A 299 -27.04 -1.42 -34.87
N ALA A 300 -26.86 -0.91 -36.11
CA ALA A 300 -27.59 -1.41 -37.29
C ALA A 300 -27.34 -2.90 -37.60
N ASP A 301 -26.24 -3.46 -37.12
CA ASP A 301 -25.92 -4.89 -37.24
C ASP A 301 -26.40 -5.75 -36.06
N GLY A 302 -27.09 -5.14 -35.09
CA GLY A 302 -27.61 -5.79 -33.89
C GLY A 302 -26.62 -5.91 -32.74
N THR A 303 -25.40 -5.46 -32.89
CA THR A 303 -24.39 -5.44 -31.81
C THR A 303 -24.52 -4.21 -30.91
N LEU A 304 -23.97 -4.28 -29.70
CA LEU A 304 -23.89 -3.16 -28.79
C LEU A 304 -22.51 -2.49 -28.89
N ASP A 305 -22.47 -1.20 -28.60
CA ASP A 305 -21.23 -0.42 -28.51
C ASP A 305 -20.77 -0.30 -27.06
N PHE A 306 -20.15 -1.34 -26.52
CA PHE A 306 -19.68 -1.34 -25.14
C PHE A 306 -18.60 -0.30 -24.85
N ASP A 307 -17.93 0.25 -25.87
CA ASP A 307 -16.96 1.31 -25.71
C ASP A 307 -17.63 2.68 -25.42
N SER A 308 -18.93 2.81 -25.70
CA SER A 308 -19.73 4.00 -25.39
C SER A 308 -20.29 4.02 -23.96
N MET A 309 -20.09 2.96 -23.18
CA MET A 309 -20.60 2.87 -21.82
C MET A 309 -19.98 3.92 -20.90
N THR A 310 -20.81 4.46 -20.01
CA THR A 310 -20.38 5.37 -18.95
C THR A 310 -19.79 4.59 -17.77
N MET A 311 -20.42 3.46 -17.44
CA MET A 311 -19.87 2.55 -16.44
C MET A 311 -18.63 1.84 -17.02
N PRO A 312 -17.48 1.91 -16.34
CA PRO A 312 -16.30 1.20 -16.80
C PRO A 312 -16.54 -0.31 -16.73
N ARG A 313 -16.28 -1.01 -17.83
CA ARG A 313 -16.27 -2.49 -17.86
C ARG A 313 -14.99 -3.09 -17.32
N THR A 314 -14.04 -2.26 -16.97
CA THR A 314 -12.75 -2.63 -16.40
C THR A 314 -12.66 -2.10 -14.99
N ILE A 315 -12.26 -2.96 -14.05
CA ILE A 315 -12.00 -2.62 -12.67
C ILE A 315 -10.60 -3.07 -12.26
N TYR A 316 -10.02 -2.38 -11.30
CA TYR A 316 -8.67 -2.66 -10.80
C TYR A 316 -8.76 -3.25 -9.41
N VAL A 317 -8.15 -4.42 -9.24
CA VAL A 317 -7.94 -5.06 -7.94
C VAL A 317 -6.60 -4.56 -7.39
N ALA A 318 -6.64 -3.87 -6.29
CA ALA A 318 -5.48 -3.22 -5.67
C ALA A 318 -5.51 -3.41 -4.14
N PRO A 319 -4.45 -3.04 -3.42
CA PRO A 319 -4.52 -2.99 -1.96
C PRO A 319 -5.64 -2.06 -1.49
N ASP A 320 -6.25 -2.37 -0.35
CA ASP A 320 -7.15 -1.43 0.34
C ASP A 320 -6.43 -0.11 0.64
N ALA A 321 -7.17 0.99 0.72
CA ALA A 321 -6.61 2.31 0.93
C ALA A 321 -5.73 2.43 2.19
N TYR A 322 -5.97 1.60 3.21
CA TYR A 322 -5.14 1.54 4.41
C TYR A 322 -3.89 0.67 4.26
N ASP A 323 -3.85 -0.20 3.24
CA ASP A 323 -2.77 -1.13 2.96
C ASP A 323 -1.91 -0.74 1.74
N LEU A 324 -2.11 0.45 1.17
CA LEU A 324 -1.38 0.94 -0.01
C LEU A 324 0.15 0.95 0.17
N PHE A 325 0.63 1.18 1.38
CA PHE A 325 2.05 1.23 1.72
C PHE A 325 2.59 -0.07 2.35
N THR A 326 1.87 -1.17 2.19
CA THR A 326 2.36 -2.48 2.63
C THR A 326 3.43 -3.01 1.68
N PHE A 327 4.41 -3.75 2.22
CA PHE A 327 5.36 -4.53 1.42
C PHE A 327 4.85 -5.94 1.07
N LYS A 328 3.59 -6.19 1.38
CA LYS A 328 2.95 -7.45 1.04
C LYS A 328 2.59 -7.47 -0.44
N ARG A 329 2.57 -8.68 -0.96
CA ARG A 329 2.12 -8.97 -2.33
C ARG A 329 1.19 -10.15 -2.33
N THR A 330 0.31 -10.19 -3.29
CA THR A 330 -0.60 -11.33 -3.50
C THR A 330 -0.51 -11.78 -4.94
N LYS A 331 -0.33 -13.06 -5.13
CA LYS A 331 -0.51 -13.71 -6.43
C LYS A 331 -1.90 -14.35 -6.45
N LEU A 332 -2.69 -13.95 -7.42
CA LEU A 332 -4.11 -14.33 -7.57
C LEU A 332 -4.25 -15.34 -8.70
N GLN A 333 -5.17 -16.28 -8.56
CA GLN A 333 -5.55 -17.14 -9.66
C GLN A 333 -6.32 -16.32 -10.71
N GLY A 334 -6.01 -16.57 -11.97
CA GLY A 334 -6.69 -15.92 -13.09
C GLY A 334 -8.10 -16.49 -13.35
N ALA A 335 -8.73 -15.97 -14.39
CA ALA A 335 -10.10 -16.36 -14.76
C ALA A 335 -10.20 -17.70 -15.52
N ASP A 336 -9.09 -18.27 -15.99
CA ASP A 336 -9.11 -19.51 -16.75
C ASP A 336 -9.23 -20.72 -15.83
N ALA A 337 -10.45 -21.23 -15.73
CA ALA A 337 -10.79 -22.42 -14.94
C ALA A 337 -10.14 -23.72 -15.46
N THR A 338 -9.59 -23.73 -16.67
CA THR A 338 -8.86 -24.91 -17.20
C THR A 338 -7.44 -24.99 -16.64
N ILE A 339 -6.89 -23.87 -16.20
CA ILE A 339 -5.53 -23.77 -15.63
C ILE A 339 -5.57 -23.94 -14.11
N ASN A 340 -6.58 -23.35 -13.45
CA ASN A 340 -6.65 -23.27 -12.01
C ASN A 340 -7.86 -24.06 -11.45
N PRO A 341 -7.68 -24.84 -10.36
CA PRO A 341 -8.79 -25.54 -9.72
C PRO A 341 -9.86 -24.57 -9.23
N ALA A 342 -9.45 -23.45 -8.61
CA ALA A 342 -10.34 -22.38 -8.19
C ALA A 342 -9.99 -21.11 -8.96
N SER A 343 -10.77 -20.77 -9.96
CA SER A 343 -10.61 -19.55 -10.78
C SER A 343 -11.38 -18.38 -10.20
N LEU A 344 -11.20 -17.20 -10.79
CA LEU A 344 -12.03 -16.02 -10.53
C LEU A 344 -13.51 -16.37 -10.69
N GLU A 345 -14.34 -16.05 -9.70
CA GLU A 345 -15.75 -16.39 -9.64
C GLU A 345 -16.61 -15.15 -9.35
N LEU A 346 -17.70 -14.99 -10.09
CA LEU A 346 -18.75 -14.04 -9.76
C LEU A 346 -20.07 -14.81 -9.54
N GLU A 347 -20.52 -14.84 -8.29
CA GLU A 347 -21.81 -15.40 -7.92
C GLU A 347 -22.86 -14.29 -7.93
N LEU A 348 -23.88 -14.41 -8.79
CA LEU A 348 -24.93 -13.41 -8.96
C LEU A 348 -26.29 -13.99 -8.53
N THR A 349 -26.92 -13.36 -7.55
CA THR A 349 -28.29 -13.61 -7.13
C THR A 349 -29.14 -12.38 -7.43
N TYR A 350 -30.23 -12.57 -8.18
CA TYR A 350 -31.13 -11.49 -8.62
C TYR A 350 -32.61 -11.90 -8.56
N THR A 351 -33.47 -10.91 -8.58
CA THR A 351 -34.93 -11.06 -8.64
C THR A 351 -35.45 -10.31 -9.85
N LEU A 352 -36.25 -10.99 -10.66
CA LEU A 352 -36.98 -10.35 -11.76
C LEU A 352 -38.20 -9.59 -11.18
N VAL A 353 -38.35 -8.34 -11.58
CA VAL A 353 -39.42 -7.45 -11.09
C VAL A 353 -40.43 -7.24 -12.21
N LYS A 354 -41.71 -7.48 -11.90
CA LYS A 354 -42.85 -7.25 -12.83
C LYS A 354 -43.19 -5.78 -12.94
#